data_8de501ea01dbfb38df1982a51cbad514
#
_entry.id   8de501ea01dbfb38df1982a51cbad514
#
_cell.length_a   1.000
_cell.length_b   1.000
_cell.length_c   1.000
_cell.angle_alpha   90.00
_cell.angle_beta   90.00
_cell.angle_gamma   90.00
#
_symmetry.space_group_name_H-M   'P 1'
#
loop_
_entity.id
_entity.type
_entity.pdbx_description
1 polymer ?
#
loop_
_entity_poly.entity_id
_entity_poly.type
_entity_poly.pdbx_seq_one_letter_code
_entity_poly.pdbx_strand_id
1 'polypeptide(L)'
;MTTGLSNPAVREYLRVVALEYALFRQESGEWLEQYKFEALPSLNQQLDVAGISAENIGKIVETLRKGNPQRGTFVHFTNIVDLTNLSAKEPQLTAELLRGLFDESRPLAARIEAFRDRARQVMPEIRLGTPLFGYIMAAFDMVRYLLYKDETFRRITSLLGIE
;
A
#
# COMPACT_ATOMS: atom_id res chain seq x y z
N MET A 1 -28.78 -2.68 12.19
CA MET A 1 -27.67 -1.93 12.84
C MET A 1 -26.75 -1.44 11.73
N THR A 2 -26.56 -0.13 11.62
CA THR A 2 -25.59 0.46 10.69
C THR A 2 -24.17 0.18 11.20
N THR A 3 -23.44 -0.68 10.53
CA THR A 3 -22.06 -1.07 10.88
C THR A 3 -21.04 -0.21 10.10
N GLY A 4 -19.87 -0.04 10.68
CA GLY A 4 -18.76 0.64 10.04
C GLY A 4 -18.91 2.17 9.94
N LEU A 5 -18.32 2.78 8.91
CA LEU A 5 -18.28 4.23 8.70
C LEU A 5 -19.68 4.88 8.52
N SER A 6 -20.73 4.10 8.31
CA SER A 6 -22.11 4.58 8.27
C SER A 6 -22.67 4.88 9.67
N ASN A 7 -22.04 4.37 10.74
CA ASN A 7 -22.44 4.64 12.11
C ASN A 7 -21.97 6.04 12.55
N PRO A 8 -22.88 6.96 12.95
CA PRO A 8 -22.51 8.31 13.40
C PRO A 8 -21.52 8.33 14.57
N ALA A 9 -21.66 7.40 15.53
CA ALA A 9 -20.77 7.29 16.69
C ALA A 9 -19.34 6.92 16.25
N VAL A 10 -19.18 6.03 15.27
CA VAL A 10 -17.89 5.66 14.71
C VAL A 10 -17.24 6.85 14.01
N ARG A 11 -18.00 7.62 13.24
CA ARG A 11 -17.46 8.84 12.59
C ARG A 11 -17.02 9.87 13.61
N GLU A 12 -17.81 10.11 14.64
CA GLU A 12 -17.47 11.07 15.69
C GLU A 12 -16.23 10.63 16.46
N TYR A 13 -16.12 9.34 16.80
CA TYR A 13 -14.92 8.79 17.41
C TYR A 13 -13.66 9.01 16.54
N LEU A 14 -13.75 8.69 15.24
CA LEU A 14 -12.64 8.91 14.30
C LEU A 14 -12.27 10.39 14.16
N ARG A 15 -13.28 11.30 14.20
CA ARG A 15 -13.04 12.75 14.19
C ARG A 15 -12.27 13.20 15.44
N VAL A 16 -12.65 12.71 16.61
CA VAL A 16 -11.95 13.03 17.87
C VAL A 16 -10.52 12.51 17.82
N VAL A 17 -10.31 11.25 17.43
CA VAL A 17 -8.96 10.66 17.29
C VAL A 17 -8.10 11.45 16.31
N ALA A 18 -8.66 11.91 15.20
CA ALA A 18 -7.92 12.73 14.23
C ALA A 18 -7.52 14.11 14.80
N LEU A 19 -8.39 14.73 15.60
CA LEU A 19 -8.08 16.00 16.29
C LEU A 19 -7.00 15.81 17.35
N GLU A 20 -7.12 14.80 18.20
CA GLU A 20 -6.11 14.45 19.20
C GLU A 20 -4.74 14.19 18.58
N TYR A 21 -4.72 13.45 17.44
CA TYR A 21 -3.49 13.22 16.71
C TYR A 21 -2.90 14.50 16.10
N ALA A 22 -3.74 15.42 15.62
CA ALA A 22 -3.28 16.70 15.11
C ALA A 22 -2.65 17.57 16.22
N LEU A 23 -3.25 17.59 17.42
CA LEU A 23 -2.70 18.27 18.59
C LEU A 23 -1.38 17.64 19.04
N PHE A 24 -1.33 16.32 19.17
CA PHE A 24 -0.10 15.60 19.48
C PHE A 24 1.04 15.94 18.51
N ARG A 25 0.77 16.07 17.22
CA ARG A 25 1.75 16.47 16.21
C ARG A 25 2.29 17.88 16.43
N GLN A 26 1.44 18.81 16.88
CA GLN A 26 1.86 20.20 17.16
C GLN A 26 2.74 20.28 18.40
N GLU A 27 2.50 19.43 19.39
CA GLU A 27 3.18 19.46 20.69
C GLU A 27 4.51 18.68 20.69
N SER A 28 4.59 17.59 19.93
CA SER A 28 5.71 16.62 20.04
C SER A 28 7.01 17.06 19.37
N GLY A 29 7.04 18.16 18.60
CA GLY A 29 8.24 18.74 17.97
C GLY A 29 9.01 17.83 17.01
N GLU A 30 8.99 16.53 17.20
CA GLU A 30 9.54 15.49 16.34
C GLU A 30 8.44 14.60 15.80
N TRP A 31 8.17 14.74 14.51
CA TRP A 31 7.19 13.90 13.88
C TRP A 31 7.80 12.58 13.39
N LEU A 32 7.63 11.55 14.17
CA LEU A 32 8.15 10.20 13.90
C LEU A 32 7.73 9.61 12.55
N GLU A 33 6.68 10.15 11.92
CA GLU A 33 6.16 9.65 10.65
C GLU A 33 6.35 10.62 9.47
N GLN A 34 7.13 11.70 9.65
CA GLN A 34 7.37 12.72 8.61
C GLN A 34 7.87 12.09 7.30
N TYR A 35 8.70 11.05 7.39
CA TYR A 35 9.21 10.34 6.22
C TYR A 35 8.11 9.81 5.28
N LYS A 36 6.91 9.49 5.80
CA LYS A 36 5.77 9.04 4.96
C LYS A 36 5.27 10.16 4.06
N PHE A 37 5.30 11.38 4.56
CA PHE A 37 4.85 12.57 3.84
C PHE A 37 5.89 13.16 2.91
N GLU A 38 7.11 12.65 2.94
CA GLU A 38 8.18 12.99 2.01
C GLU A 38 8.36 11.90 0.95
N ALA A 39 8.43 10.64 1.37
CA ALA A 39 8.71 9.52 0.49
C ALA A 39 7.55 9.22 -0.49
N LEU A 40 6.30 9.21 -0.01
CA LEU A 40 5.15 8.90 -0.88
C LEU A 40 4.93 9.96 -1.98
N PRO A 41 4.93 11.29 -1.69
CA PRO A 41 4.85 12.28 -2.75
C PRO A 41 5.98 12.19 -3.77
N SER A 42 7.21 11.89 -3.30
CA SER A 42 8.35 11.69 -4.19
C SER A 42 8.16 10.48 -5.11
N LEU A 43 7.63 9.38 -4.59
CA LEU A 43 7.29 8.20 -5.39
C LEU A 43 6.16 8.51 -6.39
N ASN A 44 5.12 9.19 -5.94
CA ASN A 44 3.97 9.54 -6.76
C ASN A 44 4.35 10.42 -7.97
N GLN A 45 5.35 11.29 -7.81
CA GLN A 45 5.90 12.07 -8.93
C GLN A 45 6.71 11.25 -9.94
N GLN A 46 7.26 10.11 -9.52
CA GLN A 46 8.14 9.26 -10.34
C GLN A 46 7.40 8.10 -11.00
N LEU A 47 6.21 7.75 -10.50
CA LEU A 47 5.45 6.57 -10.91
C LEU A 47 4.15 6.98 -11.58
N ASP A 48 3.88 6.39 -12.74
CA ASP A 48 2.65 6.57 -13.49
C ASP A 48 2.09 5.22 -13.92
N VAL A 49 0.81 4.99 -13.67
CA VAL A 49 0.12 3.74 -14.05
C VAL A 49 0.10 3.56 -15.57
N ALA A 50 -0.14 4.65 -16.31
CA ALA A 50 -0.19 4.60 -17.78
C ALA A 50 1.18 4.24 -18.41
N GLY A 51 2.26 4.56 -17.71
CA GLY A 51 3.62 4.27 -18.14
C GLY A 51 4.10 2.85 -17.84
N ILE A 52 3.33 1.99 -17.16
CA ILE A 52 3.79 0.64 -16.80
C ILE A 52 3.92 -0.24 -18.05
N SER A 53 5.13 -0.75 -18.31
CA SER A 53 5.42 -1.68 -19.41
C SER A 53 6.46 -2.72 -19.00
N ALA A 54 6.61 -3.78 -19.80
CA ALA A 54 7.62 -4.81 -19.56
C ALA A 54 9.05 -4.25 -19.64
N GLU A 55 9.28 -3.24 -20.48
CA GLU A 55 10.59 -2.63 -20.70
C GLU A 55 11.05 -1.82 -19.48
N ASN A 56 10.11 -1.24 -18.72
CA ASN A 56 10.43 -0.36 -17.59
C ASN A 56 10.07 -0.94 -16.22
N ILE A 57 9.44 -2.11 -16.15
CA ILE A 57 8.98 -2.70 -14.89
C ILE A 57 10.09 -2.87 -13.86
N GLY A 58 11.28 -3.26 -14.28
CA GLY A 58 12.45 -3.38 -13.41
C GLY A 58 12.83 -2.04 -12.76
N LYS A 59 12.75 -0.94 -13.53
CA LYS A 59 12.99 0.42 -13.01
C LYS A 59 11.90 0.84 -12.02
N ILE A 60 10.64 0.54 -12.32
CA ILE A 60 9.50 0.81 -11.43
C ILE A 60 9.68 0.09 -10.10
N VAL A 61 9.97 -1.21 -10.13
CA VAL A 61 10.17 -2.02 -8.91
C VAL A 61 11.39 -1.53 -8.13
N GLU A 62 12.47 -1.15 -8.80
CA GLU A 62 13.64 -0.55 -8.16
C GLU A 62 13.33 0.81 -7.51
N THR A 63 12.49 1.63 -8.14
CA THR A 63 12.00 2.89 -7.55
C THR A 63 11.19 2.62 -6.29
N LEU A 64 10.27 1.64 -6.31
CA LEU A 64 9.55 1.19 -5.11
C LEU A 64 10.51 0.67 -4.03
N ARG A 65 11.52 -0.12 -4.41
CA ARG A 65 12.50 -0.64 -3.47
C ARG A 65 13.29 0.47 -2.76
N LYS A 66 13.76 1.46 -3.51
CA LYS A 66 14.51 2.61 -2.97
C LYS A 66 13.63 3.55 -2.14
N GLY A 67 12.39 3.71 -2.54
CA GLY A 67 11.40 4.54 -1.84
C GLY A 67 10.85 3.92 -0.55
N ASN A 68 11.12 2.62 -0.27
CA ASN A 68 10.76 2.00 1.00
C ASN A 68 11.82 2.36 2.07
N PRO A 69 11.52 3.22 3.04
CA PRO A 69 12.51 3.73 3.98
C PRO A 69 13.15 2.61 4.82
N GLN A 70 14.45 2.72 5.09
CA GLN A 70 15.15 1.75 5.93
C GLN A 70 14.72 1.84 7.41
N ARG A 71 14.34 3.04 7.88
CA ARG A 71 13.79 3.26 9.22
C ARG A 71 12.31 3.56 9.08
N GLY A 72 11.45 2.76 9.75
CA GLY A 72 10.00 2.93 9.62
C GLY A 72 9.43 2.41 8.30
N THR A 73 9.87 1.23 7.85
CA THR A 73 9.50 0.61 6.57
C THR A 73 8.00 0.60 6.31
N PHE A 74 7.60 0.94 5.09
CA PHE A 74 6.21 0.80 4.64
C PHE A 74 5.81 -0.66 4.52
N VAL A 75 6.75 -1.49 4.05
CA VAL A 75 6.54 -2.91 3.81
C VAL A 75 7.80 -3.71 4.13
N HIS A 76 7.64 -4.93 4.62
CA HIS A 76 8.75 -5.82 4.94
C HIS A 76 9.61 -6.09 3.70
N PHE A 77 10.93 -6.06 3.86
CA PHE A 77 11.90 -6.14 2.76
C PHE A 77 11.73 -7.39 1.89
N THR A 78 11.34 -8.55 2.48
CA THR A 78 11.14 -9.80 1.73
C THR A 78 10.08 -9.66 0.66
N ASN A 79 9.01 -8.90 0.90
CA ASN A 79 7.98 -8.66 -0.11
C ASN A 79 8.52 -7.85 -1.30
N ILE A 80 9.41 -6.89 -1.04
CA ILE A 80 10.06 -6.11 -2.10
C ILE A 80 11.05 -6.98 -2.89
N VAL A 81 11.81 -7.84 -2.19
CA VAL A 81 12.73 -8.79 -2.83
C VAL A 81 11.95 -9.74 -3.73
N ASP A 82 10.86 -10.29 -3.26
CA ASP A 82 10.01 -11.20 -4.03
C ASP A 82 9.40 -10.51 -5.27
N LEU A 83 8.94 -9.25 -5.13
CA LEU A 83 8.48 -8.46 -6.26
C LEU A 83 9.62 -8.17 -7.27
N THR A 84 10.83 -7.91 -6.77
CA THR A 84 12.02 -7.71 -7.62
C THR A 84 12.34 -8.97 -8.41
N ASN A 85 12.33 -10.12 -7.75
CA ASN A 85 12.58 -11.41 -8.39
C ASN A 85 11.51 -11.74 -9.45
N LEU A 86 10.23 -11.45 -9.15
CA LEU A 86 9.14 -11.62 -10.10
C LEU A 86 9.34 -10.73 -11.33
N SER A 87 9.67 -9.46 -11.13
CA SER A 87 9.87 -8.52 -12.24
C SER A 87 11.07 -8.86 -13.13
N ALA A 88 12.11 -9.45 -12.55
CA ALA A 88 13.29 -9.90 -13.29
C ALA A 88 13.01 -11.18 -14.09
N LYS A 89 12.23 -12.12 -13.51
CA LYS A 89 11.91 -13.40 -14.15
C LYS A 89 10.80 -13.27 -15.18
N GLU A 90 9.77 -12.50 -14.89
CA GLU A 90 8.53 -12.40 -15.66
C GLU A 90 8.11 -10.92 -15.85
N PRO A 91 8.89 -10.13 -16.59
CA PRO A 91 8.66 -8.69 -16.71
C PRO A 91 7.29 -8.35 -17.33
N GLN A 92 6.90 -9.05 -18.39
CA GLN A 92 5.61 -8.86 -19.06
C GLN A 92 4.44 -9.12 -18.09
N LEU A 93 4.47 -10.27 -17.41
CA LEU A 93 3.45 -10.63 -16.43
C LEU A 93 3.40 -9.62 -15.28
N THR A 94 4.56 -9.20 -14.75
CA THR A 94 4.62 -8.23 -13.64
C THR A 94 4.01 -6.89 -14.04
N ALA A 95 4.29 -6.41 -15.25
CA ALA A 95 3.69 -5.19 -15.77
C ALA A 95 2.16 -5.31 -15.90
N GLU A 96 1.67 -6.42 -16.43
CA GLU A 96 0.22 -6.70 -16.52
C GLU A 96 -0.44 -6.75 -15.14
N LEU A 97 0.17 -7.43 -14.19
CA LEU A 97 -0.32 -7.55 -12.82
C LEU A 97 -0.35 -6.21 -12.10
N LEU A 98 0.70 -5.37 -12.26
CA LEU A 98 0.71 -4.04 -11.68
C LEU A 98 -0.38 -3.15 -12.29
N ARG A 99 -0.56 -3.13 -13.61
CA ARG A 99 -1.68 -2.39 -14.23
C ARG A 99 -3.03 -2.90 -13.72
N GLY A 100 -3.19 -4.22 -13.58
CA GLY A 100 -4.41 -4.83 -13.08
C GLY A 100 -4.80 -4.42 -11.65
N LEU A 101 -3.84 -3.98 -10.81
CA LEU A 101 -4.14 -3.42 -9.48
C LEU A 101 -4.93 -2.10 -9.57
N PHE A 102 -4.80 -1.36 -10.65
CA PHE A 102 -5.45 -0.06 -10.84
C PHE A 102 -6.72 -0.14 -11.71
N ASP A 103 -7.10 -1.35 -12.16
CA ASP A 103 -8.37 -1.57 -12.87
C ASP A 103 -9.56 -1.52 -11.90
N GLU A 104 -10.12 -0.34 -11.71
CA GLU A 104 -11.25 -0.09 -10.78
C GLU A 104 -12.59 -0.68 -11.23
N SER A 105 -12.66 -1.29 -12.42
CA SER A 105 -13.85 -2.06 -12.83
C SER A 105 -14.08 -3.30 -11.96
N ARG A 106 -13.07 -3.71 -11.18
CA ARG A 106 -13.08 -4.86 -10.30
C ARG A 106 -12.88 -4.46 -8.84
N PRO A 107 -13.50 -5.16 -7.86
CA PRO A 107 -13.27 -4.94 -6.45
C PRO A 107 -11.79 -5.09 -6.08
N LEU A 108 -11.28 -4.26 -5.17
CA LEU A 108 -9.86 -4.25 -4.77
C LEU A 108 -9.36 -5.63 -4.30
N ALA A 109 -10.14 -6.33 -3.48
CA ALA A 109 -9.78 -7.67 -3.02
C ALA A 109 -9.56 -8.63 -4.20
N ALA A 110 -10.44 -8.61 -5.19
CA ALA A 110 -10.32 -9.47 -6.37
C ALA A 110 -9.09 -9.12 -7.22
N ARG A 111 -8.70 -7.85 -7.29
CA ARG A 111 -7.46 -7.41 -7.99
C ARG A 111 -6.21 -7.93 -7.28
N ILE A 112 -6.18 -7.84 -5.96
CA ILE A 112 -5.06 -8.33 -5.14
C ILE A 112 -4.94 -9.86 -5.22
N GLU A 113 -6.04 -10.59 -5.10
CA GLU A 113 -6.01 -12.05 -5.20
C GLU A 113 -5.61 -12.51 -6.61
N ALA A 114 -6.13 -11.88 -7.65
CA ALA A 114 -5.70 -12.19 -9.03
C ALA A 114 -4.19 -11.98 -9.23
N PHE A 115 -3.62 -10.91 -8.64
CA PHE A 115 -2.17 -10.69 -8.66
C PHE A 115 -1.43 -11.84 -7.98
N ARG A 116 -1.83 -12.19 -6.75
CA ARG A 116 -1.20 -13.26 -5.96
C ARG A 116 -1.25 -14.60 -6.67
N ASP A 117 -2.40 -14.97 -7.19
CA ASP A 117 -2.59 -16.27 -7.84
C ASP A 117 -1.76 -16.39 -9.10
N ARG A 118 -1.73 -15.37 -9.93
CA ARG A 118 -0.91 -15.35 -11.14
C ARG A 118 0.59 -15.35 -10.81
N ALA A 119 1.02 -14.61 -9.80
CA ALA A 119 2.41 -14.62 -9.36
C ALA A 119 2.83 -16.00 -8.83
N ARG A 120 1.98 -16.68 -8.05
CA ARG A 120 2.23 -18.02 -7.53
C ARG A 120 2.28 -19.10 -8.64
N GLN A 121 1.59 -18.93 -9.74
CA GLN A 121 1.67 -19.85 -10.87
C GLN A 121 3.08 -19.95 -11.45
N VAL A 122 3.85 -18.84 -11.42
CA VAL A 122 5.22 -18.76 -11.96
C VAL A 122 6.30 -18.83 -10.88
N MET A 123 5.95 -18.46 -9.65
CA MET A 123 6.81 -18.51 -8.47
C MET A 123 6.01 -19.00 -7.25
N PRO A 124 5.86 -20.32 -7.05
CA PRO A 124 5.01 -20.89 -5.99
C PRO A 124 5.33 -20.39 -4.57
N GLU A 125 6.61 -20.15 -4.28
CA GLU A 125 7.10 -19.70 -2.96
C GLU A 125 7.01 -18.19 -2.73
N ILE A 126 6.47 -17.43 -3.69
CA ILE A 126 6.42 -15.96 -3.60
C ILE A 126 5.54 -15.48 -2.44
N ARG A 127 6.04 -14.51 -1.68
CA ARG A 127 5.36 -13.93 -0.51
C ARG A 127 4.95 -12.50 -0.80
N LEU A 128 3.69 -12.30 -1.18
CA LEU A 128 3.12 -10.99 -1.47
C LEU A 128 2.04 -10.68 -0.42
N GLY A 129 2.48 -10.10 0.69
CA GLY A 129 1.60 -9.70 1.79
C GLY A 129 0.72 -8.51 1.44
N THR A 130 -0.42 -8.37 2.12
CA THR A 130 -1.35 -7.24 1.92
C THR A 130 -0.69 -5.86 2.07
N PRO A 131 0.26 -5.64 3.02
CA PRO A 131 0.96 -4.38 3.12
C PRO A 131 1.73 -3.97 1.86
N LEU A 132 2.22 -4.92 1.06
CA LEU A 132 2.89 -4.63 -0.20
C LEU A 132 1.93 -3.95 -1.20
N PHE A 133 0.72 -4.45 -1.32
CA PHE A 133 -0.28 -3.88 -2.24
C PHE A 133 -0.71 -2.48 -1.79
N GLY A 134 -0.92 -2.27 -0.49
CA GLY A 134 -1.18 -0.94 0.06
C GLY A 134 -0.04 0.04 -0.24
N TYR A 135 1.20 -0.41 -0.10
CA TYR A 135 2.38 0.40 -0.42
C TYR A 135 2.47 0.73 -1.91
N ILE A 136 2.36 -0.27 -2.79
CA ILE A 136 2.40 -0.08 -4.24
C ILE A 136 1.32 0.94 -4.65
N MET A 137 0.08 0.73 -4.24
CA MET A 137 -1.03 1.58 -4.64
C MET A 137 -0.87 3.01 -4.11
N ALA A 138 -0.46 3.19 -2.86
CA ALA A 138 -0.18 4.50 -2.29
C ALA A 138 1.02 5.20 -2.97
N ALA A 139 2.03 4.45 -3.42
CA ALA A 139 3.19 5.01 -4.13
C ALA A 139 2.81 5.55 -5.52
N PHE A 140 1.81 4.98 -6.19
CA PHE A 140 1.31 5.46 -7.47
C PHE A 140 0.23 6.54 -7.32
N ASP A 141 -0.63 6.45 -6.31
CA ASP A 141 -1.71 7.40 -6.06
C ASP A 141 -2.05 7.46 -4.56
N MET A 142 -1.33 8.30 -3.84
CA MET A 142 -1.50 8.48 -2.40
C MET A 142 -2.80 9.23 -2.01
N VAL A 143 -3.49 9.82 -2.96
CA VAL A 143 -4.77 10.50 -2.72
C VAL A 143 -5.91 9.49 -2.64
N ARG A 144 -5.88 8.47 -3.50
CA ARG A 144 -6.90 7.41 -3.56
C ARG A 144 -6.61 6.24 -2.62
N TYR A 145 -5.34 5.88 -2.43
CA TYR A 145 -4.94 4.67 -1.73
C TYR A 145 -4.09 4.99 -0.50
N LEU A 146 -4.46 4.41 0.61
CA LEU A 146 -3.76 4.57 1.88
C LEU A 146 -2.75 3.45 2.09
N LEU A 147 -1.67 3.78 2.81
CA LEU A 147 -0.78 2.75 3.34
C LEU A 147 -1.56 1.81 4.25
N TYR A 148 -1.49 0.52 3.97
CA TYR A 148 -2.13 -0.50 4.78
C TYR A 148 -1.10 -1.17 5.70
N LYS A 149 -1.36 -1.12 7.01
CA LYS A 149 -0.65 -1.91 8.03
C LYS A 149 -1.65 -2.81 8.75
N ASP A 150 -1.51 -4.11 8.57
CA ASP A 150 -2.45 -5.12 9.07
C ASP A 150 -2.72 -4.96 10.58
N GLU A 151 -1.67 -4.84 11.39
CA GLU A 151 -1.78 -4.68 12.85
C GLU A 151 -2.56 -3.41 13.23
N THR A 152 -2.27 -2.29 12.57
CA THR A 152 -2.96 -1.02 12.83
C THR A 152 -4.45 -1.13 12.48
N PHE A 153 -4.77 -1.71 11.32
CA PHE A 153 -6.17 -1.87 10.91
C PHE A 153 -6.92 -2.84 11.80
N ARG A 154 -6.34 -3.99 12.16
CA ARG A 154 -6.96 -4.95 13.11
C ARG A 154 -7.22 -4.29 14.47
N ARG A 155 -6.28 -3.50 14.97
CA ARG A 155 -6.47 -2.77 16.22
C ARG A 155 -7.62 -1.76 16.13
N ILE A 156 -7.68 -0.98 15.04
CA ILE A 156 -8.76 -0.02 14.81
C ILE A 156 -10.10 -0.73 14.70
N THR A 157 -10.21 -1.79 13.88
CA THR A 157 -11.47 -2.53 13.71
C THR A 157 -11.93 -3.18 15.01
N SER A 158 -11.01 -3.75 15.79
CA SER A 158 -11.31 -4.29 17.12
C SER A 158 -11.83 -3.21 18.08
N LEU A 159 -11.19 -2.04 18.13
CA LEU A 159 -11.63 -0.91 18.98
C LEU A 159 -13.02 -0.39 18.57
N LEU A 160 -13.36 -0.48 17.30
CA LEU A 160 -14.63 -0.02 16.75
C LEU A 160 -15.71 -1.11 16.74
N GLY A 161 -15.40 -2.33 17.19
CA GLY A 161 -16.32 -3.47 17.16
C GLY A 161 -16.74 -3.85 15.72
N ILE A 162 -15.85 -3.65 14.74
CA ILE A 162 -16.03 -3.99 13.32
C ILE A 162 -15.24 -5.28 13.09
N GLU A 163 -15.94 -6.40 12.88
CA GLU A 163 -15.36 -7.68 12.48
C GLU A 163 -15.30 -7.80 10.94
#